data_789be803a87b5f61b9bc5a70da84fc68
#
_entry.id   789be803a87b5f61b9bc5a70da84fc68
#
_cell.length_a   1.000
_cell.length_b   1.000
_cell.length_c   1.000
_cell.angle_alpha   90.00
_cell.angle_beta   90.00
_cell.angle_gamma   90.00
#
_symmetry.space_group_name_H-M   'P 1'
#
loop_
_entity.id
_entity.type
_entity.pdbx_description
1 polymer ?
#
loop_
_entity_poly.entity_id
_entity_poly.type
_entity_poly.pdbx_seq_one_letter_code
_entity_poly.pdbx_strand_id
1 'polypeptide(L)' 'EDAGLTLAQRTRNFEKREIRRLLDKNGTGLEGKKKTAAQLGISLASLYNKLNASEF' A
#
# COMPACT_ATOMS: atom_id res chain seq x y z
N GLU A 1 -5.38 -7.36 17.89
CA GLU A 1 -4.36 -6.80 17.04
C GLU A 1 -4.46 -5.32 16.87
N ASP A 2 -5.63 -4.84 16.46
CA ASP A 2 -5.84 -3.41 16.27
C ASP A 2 -6.46 -2.75 17.47
N ALA A 3 -6.56 -3.45 18.58
CA ALA A 3 -7.14 -2.89 19.80
C ALA A 3 -6.31 -1.69 20.25
N GLY A 4 -6.99 -0.60 20.56
CA GLY A 4 -6.31 0.59 21.03
C GLY A 4 -5.82 1.52 19.94
N LEU A 5 -5.93 1.13 18.66
CA LEU A 5 -5.52 1.98 17.55
C LEU A 5 -6.66 2.92 17.17
N THR A 6 -6.29 4.11 16.70
CA THR A 6 -7.29 5.03 16.18
C THR A 6 -7.79 4.55 14.83
N LEU A 7 -8.88 5.13 14.36
CA LEU A 7 -9.42 4.79 13.05
C LEU A 7 -8.39 5.09 11.96
N ALA A 8 -7.70 6.22 12.07
CA ALA A 8 -6.68 6.58 11.08
C ALA A 8 -5.56 5.54 11.04
N GLN A 9 -5.14 5.06 12.20
CA GLN A 9 -4.10 4.04 12.28
C GLN A 9 -4.56 2.72 11.69
N ARG A 10 -5.80 2.35 11.93
CA ARG A 10 -6.36 1.11 11.38
C ARG A 10 -6.45 1.19 9.87
N THR A 11 -6.88 2.33 9.35
CA THR A 11 -6.97 2.55 7.91
C THR A 11 -5.58 2.44 7.28
N ARG A 12 -4.59 3.06 7.91
CA ARG A 12 -3.22 3.01 7.41
C ARG A 12 -2.69 1.58 7.40
N ASN A 13 -2.97 0.83 8.46
CA ASN A 13 -2.53 -0.57 8.53
C ASN A 13 -3.20 -1.40 7.45
N PHE A 14 -4.47 -1.16 7.19
CA PHE A 14 -5.19 -1.87 6.15
C PHE A 14 -4.58 -1.55 4.78
N GLU A 15 -4.34 -0.29 4.49
CA GLU A 15 -3.74 0.13 3.22
C GLU A 15 -2.37 -0.52 3.04
N LYS A 16 -1.57 -0.52 4.08
CA LYS A 16 -0.24 -1.10 4.04
C LYS A 16 -0.30 -2.58 3.69
N ARG A 17 -1.18 -3.32 4.32
CA ARG A 17 -1.33 -4.74 4.06
C ARG A 17 -1.80 -5.00 2.64
N GLU A 18 -2.75 -4.20 2.14
CA GLU A 18 -3.25 -4.38 0.79
C GLU A 18 -2.18 -4.08 -0.25
N ILE A 19 -1.43 -3.01 -0.05
CA ILE A 19 -0.35 -2.67 -0.97
C ILE A 19 0.69 -3.78 -0.99
N ARG A 20 1.07 -4.26 0.17
CA ARG A 20 2.09 -5.29 0.27
C ARG A 20 1.63 -6.58 -0.40
N ARG A 21 0.37 -6.95 -0.18
CA ARG A 21 -0.19 -8.15 -0.79
C ARG A 21 -0.15 -8.07 -2.31
N LEU A 22 -0.53 -6.93 -2.85
CA LEU A 22 -0.52 -6.74 -4.29
C LEU A 22 0.89 -6.67 -4.85
N LEU A 23 1.82 -6.07 -4.14
CA LEU A 23 3.21 -6.05 -4.58
C LEU A 23 3.82 -7.44 -4.59
N ASP A 24 3.48 -8.25 -3.59
CA ASP A 24 3.94 -9.65 -3.58
C ASP A 24 3.41 -10.41 -4.79
N LYS A 25 2.18 -10.12 -5.18
CA LYS A 25 1.56 -10.78 -6.30
C LYS A 25 2.08 -10.27 -7.64
N ASN A 26 2.24 -8.95 -7.76
CA ASN A 26 2.58 -8.31 -9.04
C ASN A 26 4.07 -8.08 -9.23
N GLY A 27 4.85 -8.17 -8.16
CA GLY A 27 6.27 -7.87 -8.20
C GLY A 27 6.56 -6.49 -7.62
N THR A 28 7.78 -6.33 -7.11
CA THR A 28 8.19 -5.08 -6.47
C THR A 28 8.94 -4.13 -7.39
N GLY A 29 9.10 -4.51 -8.66
CA GLY A 29 9.72 -3.65 -9.64
C GLY A 29 8.75 -2.60 -10.15
N LEU A 30 9.20 -1.79 -11.11
CA LEU A 30 8.39 -0.69 -11.62
C LEU A 30 7.07 -1.19 -12.21
N GLU A 31 7.12 -2.25 -13.01
CA GLU A 31 5.91 -2.79 -13.62
C GLU A 31 4.94 -3.30 -12.57
N GLY A 32 5.45 -3.97 -11.54
CA GLY A 32 4.60 -4.45 -10.47
C GLY A 32 3.94 -3.31 -9.71
N LYS A 33 4.70 -2.23 -9.48
CA LYS A 33 4.15 -1.06 -8.80
C LYS A 33 3.10 -0.35 -9.64
N LYS A 34 3.32 -0.26 -10.95
CA LYS A 34 2.33 0.32 -11.85
C LYS A 34 1.03 -0.48 -11.83
N LYS A 35 1.15 -1.79 -11.87
CA LYS A 35 -0.02 -2.66 -11.85
C LYS A 35 -0.75 -2.54 -10.52
N THR A 36 -0.02 -2.50 -9.42
CA THR A 36 -0.60 -2.35 -8.10
C THR A 36 -1.35 -1.03 -7.97
N ALA A 37 -0.75 0.06 -8.43
CA ALA A 37 -1.41 1.36 -8.37
C ALA A 37 -2.71 1.35 -9.19
N ALA A 38 -2.67 0.75 -10.38
CA ALA A 38 -3.86 0.66 -11.22
C ALA A 38 -4.96 -0.13 -10.53
N GLN A 39 -4.60 -1.25 -9.89
CA GLN A 39 -5.57 -2.09 -9.18
C GLN A 39 -6.17 -1.37 -7.99
N LEU A 40 -5.40 -0.51 -7.34
CA LEU A 40 -5.87 0.26 -6.20
C LEU A 40 -6.59 1.54 -6.60
N GLY A 41 -6.58 1.88 -7.88
CA GLY A 41 -7.24 3.10 -8.35
C GLY A 41 -6.52 4.37 -7.94
N ILE A 42 -5.20 4.31 -7.78
CA ILE A 42 -4.39 5.48 -7.40
C ILE A 42 -3.29 5.68 -8.42
N SER A 43 -2.67 6.87 -8.40
CA SER A 43 -1.54 7.15 -9.27
C SER A 43 -0.29 6.47 -8.73
N LEU A 44 0.70 6.30 -9.61
CA LEU A 44 1.97 5.74 -9.19
C LEU A 44 2.65 6.64 -8.17
N ALA A 45 2.52 7.94 -8.32
CA ALA A 45 3.09 8.89 -7.37
C ALA A 45 2.46 8.72 -5.99
N SER A 46 1.14 8.53 -5.94
CA SER A 46 0.45 8.27 -4.68
C SER A 46 0.95 6.98 -4.03
N LEU A 47 1.16 5.95 -4.85
CA LEU A 47 1.68 4.69 -4.34
C LEU A 47 3.06 4.88 -3.72
N TYR A 48 3.95 5.60 -4.41
CA TYR A 48 5.27 5.87 -3.87
C TYR A 48 5.20 6.65 -2.56
N ASN A 49 4.32 7.63 -2.47
CA ASN A 49 4.14 8.39 -1.24
C ASN A 49 3.71 7.48 -0.09
N LYS A 50 2.79 6.56 -0.36
CA LYS A 50 2.33 5.63 0.66
C LYS A 50 3.43 4.67 1.09
N LEU A 51 4.23 4.20 0.15
CA LEU A 51 5.34 3.31 0.47
C LEU A 51 6.36 4.02 1.34
N ASN A 52 6.70 5.26 1.01
CA ASN A 52 7.66 6.02 1.79
C ASN A 52 7.15 6.28 3.20
N ALA A 53 5.89 6.61 3.33
CA ALA A 53 5.29 6.91 4.63
C ALA A 53 5.15 5.67 5.51
N SER A 54 5.01 4.50 4.89
CA SER A 54 4.74 3.26 5.62
C SER A 54 5.98 2.47 5.98
N GLU A 55 7.12 2.82 5.44
CA GLU A 55 8.36 2.12 5.74
C GLU A 55 8.27 0.62 5.47
N PHE A 56 7.85 0.27 4.30
CA PHE A 56 7.78 -1.13 3.89
C PHE A 56 9.12 -1.80 3.90
#